data_acefa4ad08a99de627ba67928e132781
#
_entry.id   acefa4ad08a99de627ba67928e132781
#
_cell.length_a   1.000
_cell.length_b   1.000
_cell.length_c   1.000
_cell.angle_alpha   90.00
_cell.angle_beta   90.00
_cell.angle_gamma   90.00
#
_symmetry.space_group_name_H-M   'P 1'
#
loop_
_entity.id
_entity.type
_entity.pdbx_description
1 polymer ?
#
loop_
_entity_poly.entity_id
_entity_poly.type
_entity_poly.pdbx_seq_one_letter_code
_entity_poly.pdbx_strand_id
1 'polypeptide(L)'
;MKLKKIASLMLAGVMAVSMLAGCQNTNVKPEDPTDPDPTPATGYSVDLGNALADVLKKSELDTVVTFADNETDKTALEDALGNLGRDQLFDTSMKFELYDLIDTDVVADFKDAAKLDRNTLVYNNVIYDYKYNLNKTVKVGDIFAVDATVDMSKAINWIVAEYEDAFADLEKSVTVQDNQGKKLVYDYNYTVSVSVVNVPTPDITIYTGSTNFIAVTVTRTVV
;
A
#
# COMPACT_ATOMS: atom_id res chain seq x y z
N MET A 1 -26.74 16.88 19.09
CA MET A 1 -25.31 16.66 18.85
C MET A 1 -24.82 15.29 19.35
N LYS A 2 -25.42 14.18 18.94
CA LYS A 2 -25.01 12.83 19.40
C LYS A 2 -24.92 11.78 18.28
N LEU A 3 -25.19 12.15 17.03
CA LEU A 3 -25.19 11.21 15.90
C LEU A 3 -23.86 11.12 15.13
N LYS A 4 -22.95 12.09 15.28
CA LYS A 4 -21.65 12.08 14.56
C LYS A 4 -20.60 11.12 15.14
N LYS A 5 -20.78 10.65 16.40
CA LYS A 5 -19.85 9.73 17.05
C LYS A 5 -20.13 8.24 16.78
N ILE A 6 -21.29 7.91 16.23
CA ILE A 6 -21.69 6.51 15.96
C ILE A 6 -21.24 6.05 14.57
N ALA A 7 -21.09 6.97 13.61
CA ALA A 7 -20.69 6.61 12.25
C ALA A 7 -19.23 6.15 12.13
N SER A 8 -18.33 6.72 12.94
CA SER A 8 -16.91 6.33 12.93
C SER A 8 -16.63 4.97 13.60
N LEU A 9 -17.49 4.55 14.52
CA LEU A 9 -17.37 3.24 15.17
C LEU A 9 -17.89 2.08 14.29
N MET A 10 -18.84 2.36 13.38
CA MET A 10 -19.35 1.32 12.47
C MET A 10 -18.38 1.05 11.31
N LEU A 11 -17.59 2.03 10.89
CA LEU A 11 -16.63 1.82 9.79
C LEU A 11 -15.42 0.98 10.25
N ALA A 12 -14.97 1.16 11.49
CA ALA A 12 -13.91 0.34 12.06
C ALA A 12 -14.32 -1.13 12.28
N GLY A 13 -15.61 -1.38 12.54
CA GLY A 13 -16.13 -2.74 12.76
C GLY A 13 -16.28 -3.57 11.48
N VAL A 14 -16.45 -2.94 10.31
CA VAL A 14 -16.64 -3.66 9.04
C VAL A 14 -15.31 -4.13 8.45
N MET A 15 -14.20 -3.44 8.73
CA MET A 15 -12.88 -3.87 8.24
C MET A 15 -12.30 -5.06 9.03
N ALA A 16 -12.72 -5.25 10.29
CA ALA A 16 -12.25 -6.38 11.11
C ALA A 16 -12.87 -7.74 10.72
N VAL A 17 -14.01 -7.75 10.01
CA VAL A 17 -14.73 -8.99 9.67
C VAL A 17 -14.26 -9.60 8.35
N SER A 18 -13.62 -8.85 7.45
CA SER A 18 -13.15 -9.37 6.17
C SER A 18 -11.82 -10.16 6.26
N MET A 19 -11.13 -10.14 7.39
CA MET A 19 -9.87 -10.90 7.58
C MET A 19 -10.05 -12.33 8.10
N LEU A 20 -11.29 -12.78 8.40
CA LEU A 20 -11.55 -14.08 9.04
C LEU A 20 -11.91 -15.21 8.09
N ALA A 21 -11.83 -15.01 6.76
CA ALA A 21 -12.28 -16.02 5.79
C ALA A 21 -11.18 -16.96 5.25
N GLY A 22 -10.02 -17.03 5.88
CA GLY A 22 -8.85 -17.73 5.30
C GLY A 22 -8.16 -18.82 6.12
N CYS A 23 -8.75 -19.41 7.19
CA CYS A 23 -8.19 -20.60 7.81
C CYS A 23 -9.27 -21.44 8.47
N GLN A 24 -9.82 -22.42 7.71
CA GLN A 24 -10.54 -23.53 8.32
C GLN A 24 -9.60 -24.74 8.44
N ASN A 25 -9.22 -25.09 9.65
CA ASN A 25 -9.30 -26.49 10.09
C ASN A 25 -9.18 -26.65 11.60
N THR A 26 -10.06 -27.54 12.10
CA THR A 26 -10.07 -28.38 13.31
C THR A 26 -10.79 -27.89 14.56
N ASN A 27 -11.91 -28.57 14.80
CA ASN A 27 -12.53 -29.01 16.05
C ASN A 27 -11.98 -28.43 17.36
N VAL A 28 -12.71 -27.51 17.96
CA VAL A 28 -12.69 -27.26 19.40
C VAL A 28 -14.12 -27.03 19.91
N LYS A 29 -14.41 -27.69 21.01
CA LYS A 29 -15.61 -27.70 21.84
C LYS A 29 -16.01 -26.29 22.28
N PRO A 30 -17.30 -25.96 22.45
CA PRO A 30 -17.73 -24.63 22.84
C PRO A 30 -17.39 -24.37 24.31
N GLU A 31 -16.51 -23.41 24.54
CA GLU A 31 -16.34 -22.74 25.84
C GLU A 31 -16.82 -21.28 25.71
N ASP A 32 -17.33 -20.78 26.83
CA ASP A 32 -17.98 -19.50 27.12
C ASP A 32 -17.41 -18.29 26.38
N PRO A 33 -18.19 -17.30 25.91
CA PRO A 33 -17.70 -16.18 25.12
C PRO A 33 -16.94 -15.18 26.01
N THR A 34 -15.68 -15.43 26.25
CA THR A 34 -14.71 -14.36 26.54
C THR A 34 -14.37 -13.68 25.23
N ASP A 35 -14.61 -12.40 25.19
CA ASP A 35 -14.28 -11.50 24.07
C ASP A 35 -12.87 -11.83 23.52
N PRO A 36 -12.72 -12.31 22.28
CA PRO A 36 -11.40 -12.69 21.80
C PRO A 36 -10.55 -11.43 21.72
N ASP A 37 -9.43 -11.46 22.43
CA ASP A 37 -8.37 -10.47 22.28
C ASP A 37 -8.09 -10.26 20.77
N PRO A 38 -8.14 -9.04 20.24
CA PRO A 38 -8.03 -8.83 18.80
C PRO A 38 -6.70 -9.42 18.33
N THR A 39 -6.78 -10.44 17.49
CA THR A 39 -5.61 -11.02 16.84
C THR A 39 -4.85 -9.89 16.13
N PRO A 40 -3.56 -9.69 16.38
CA PRO A 40 -2.80 -8.65 15.71
C PRO A 40 -2.96 -8.79 14.20
N ALA A 41 -3.25 -7.71 13.52
CA ALA A 41 -3.25 -7.70 12.06
C ALA A 41 -1.85 -8.10 11.55
N THR A 42 -1.80 -8.99 10.57
CA THR A 42 -0.55 -9.48 9.96
C THR A 42 -0.60 -9.23 8.47
N GLY A 43 0.55 -8.96 7.87
CA GLY A 43 0.68 -8.73 6.44
C GLY A 43 1.72 -7.64 6.14
N TYR A 44 2.18 -7.58 4.90
CA TYR A 44 3.24 -6.64 4.51
C TYR A 44 2.80 -5.17 4.61
N SER A 45 1.52 -4.89 4.43
CA SER A 45 0.97 -3.55 4.64
C SER A 45 1.12 -3.12 6.11
N VAL A 46 0.83 -4.02 7.05
CA VAL A 46 0.99 -3.77 8.47
C VAL A 46 2.46 -3.62 8.86
N ASP A 47 3.33 -4.43 8.27
CA ASP A 47 4.78 -4.34 8.51
C ASP A 47 5.33 -2.98 8.06
N LEU A 48 4.89 -2.48 6.89
CA LEU A 48 5.25 -1.12 6.43
C LEU A 48 4.69 -0.06 7.39
N GLY A 49 3.45 -0.20 7.85
CA GLY A 49 2.83 0.70 8.81
C GLY A 49 3.57 0.76 10.14
N ASN A 50 3.99 -0.38 10.66
CA ASN A 50 4.79 -0.47 11.87
C ASN A 50 6.15 0.22 11.71
N ALA A 51 6.79 0.06 10.56
CA ALA A 51 8.07 0.67 10.26
C ALA A 51 7.98 2.21 10.07
N LEU A 52 6.84 2.72 9.60
CA LEU A 52 6.56 4.15 9.44
C LEU A 52 5.91 4.80 10.67
N ALA A 53 5.59 4.05 11.73
CA ALA A 53 4.79 4.53 12.85
C ALA A 53 5.36 5.81 13.51
N ASP A 54 6.66 5.89 13.69
CA ASP A 54 7.32 7.06 14.30
C ASP A 54 7.25 8.30 13.39
N VAL A 55 7.36 8.12 12.08
CA VAL A 55 7.23 9.19 11.07
C VAL A 55 5.82 9.76 11.11
N LEU A 56 4.82 8.89 11.01
CA LEU A 56 3.40 9.28 11.03
C LEU A 56 2.99 9.96 12.32
N LYS A 57 3.50 9.47 13.46
CA LYS A 57 3.23 10.09 14.75
C LYS A 57 3.85 11.47 14.88
N LYS A 58 5.07 11.68 14.40
CA LYS A 58 5.73 12.99 14.40
C LYS A 58 5.00 14.01 13.52
N SER A 59 4.41 13.55 12.42
CA SER A 59 3.64 14.37 11.48
C SER A 59 2.14 14.45 11.83
N GLU A 60 1.71 13.88 12.96
CA GLU A 60 0.31 13.84 13.41
C GLU A 60 -0.64 13.16 12.40
N LEU A 61 -0.13 12.21 11.64
CA LEU A 61 -0.84 11.49 10.57
C LEU A 61 -1.31 10.09 10.99
N ASP A 62 -0.92 9.62 12.16
CA ASP A 62 -1.23 8.30 12.70
C ASP A 62 -2.73 8.00 12.85
N THR A 63 -3.57 9.04 12.84
CA THR A 63 -5.03 8.92 12.91
C THR A 63 -5.73 8.94 11.56
N VAL A 64 -5.03 9.29 10.49
CA VAL A 64 -5.60 9.45 9.13
C VAL A 64 -4.94 8.56 8.08
N VAL A 65 -3.82 7.91 8.42
CA VAL A 65 -3.16 6.92 7.56
C VAL A 65 -3.45 5.52 8.11
N THR A 66 -3.98 4.65 7.27
CA THR A 66 -4.28 3.24 7.60
C THR A 66 -3.53 2.32 6.65
N PHE A 67 -3.09 1.17 7.16
CA PHE A 67 -2.39 0.15 6.39
C PHE A 67 -3.24 -1.11 6.34
N ALA A 68 -3.57 -1.55 5.13
CA ALA A 68 -4.41 -2.73 4.92
C ALA A 68 -4.09 -3.38 3.58
N ASP A 69 -4.05 -4.70 3.55
CA ASP A 69 -3.86 -5.45 2.32
C ASP A 69 -5.06 -5.23 1.37
N ASN A 70 -4.78 -5.22 0.05
CA ASN A 70 -5.77 -4.99 -0.98
C ASN A 70 -5.65 -6.09 -2.06
N GLU A 71 -6.58 -7.02 -2.06
CA GLU A 71 -6.60 -8.12 -3.02
C GLU A 71 -6.74 -7.65 -4.48
N THR A 72 -7.40 -6.52 -4.72
CA THR A 72 -7.49 -5.94 -6.07
C THR A 72 -6.13 -5.48 -6.58
N ASP A 73 -5.33 -4.85 -5.72
CA ASP A 73 -3.98 -4.40 -6.08
C ASP A 73 -3.03 -5.59 -6.26
N LYS A 74 -3.18 -6.62 -5.44
CA LYS A 74 -2.42 -7.86 -5.60
C LYS A 74 -2.73 -8.54 -6.94
N THR A 75 -4.01 -8.69 -7.27
CA THR A 75 -4.43 -9.26 -8.57
C THR A 75 -3.92 -8.41 -9.73
N ALA A 76 -3.99 -7.09 -9.63
CA ALA A 76 -3.46 -6.19 -10.64
C ALA A 76 -1.95 -6.36 -10.83
N LEU A 77 -1.20 -6.59 -9.76
CA LEU A 77 0.23 -6.88 -9.83
C LEU A 77 0.49 -8.24 -10.47
N GLU A 78 -0.27 -9.29 -10.11
CA GLU A 78 -0.18 -10.61 -10.72
C GLU A 78 -0.45 -10.56 -12.23
N ASP A 79 -1.48 -9.83 -12.66
CA ASP A 79 -1.83 -9.68 -14.07
C ASP A 79 -0.73 -8.92 -14.84
N ALA A 80 -0.20 -7.84 -14.27
CA ALA A 80 0.89 -7.08 -14.89
C ALA A 80 2.16 -7.91 -15.05
N LEU A 81 2.49 -8.73 -14.05
CA LEU A 81 3.66 -9.61 -14.07
C LEU A 81 3.50 -10.80 -15.02
N GLY A 82 2.27 -11.18 -15.37
CA GLY A 82 1.99 -12.24 -16.36
C GLY A 82 2.54 -11.93 -17.76
N ASN A 83 2.81 -10.66 -18.06
CA ASN A 83 3.37 -10.19 -19.33
C ASN A 83 4.90 -9.96 -19.29
N LEU A 84 5.57 -10.24 -18.16
CA LEU A 84 7.01 -10.07 -18.03
C LEU A 84 7.79 -10.89 -19.06
N GLY A 85 8.64 -10.21 -19.82
CA GLY A 85 9.59 -10.82 -20.71
C GLY A 85 10.71 -11.53 -19.93
N ARG A 86 11.29 -12.57 -20.55
CA ARG A 86 12.37 -13.35 -19.96
C ARG A 86 13.59 -12.51 -19.57
N ASP A 87 13.93 -11.54 -20.41
CA ASP A 87 15.11 -10.70 -20.18
C ASP A 87 14.91 -9.73 -19.00
N GLN A 88 13.68 -9.25 -18.81
CA GLN A 88 13.31 -8.39 -17.67
C GLN A 88 13.37 -9.16 -16.35
N LEU A 89 12.89 -10.42 -16.32
CA LEU A 89 13.00 -11.29 -15.15
C LEU A 89 14.46 -11.57 -14.78
N PHE A 90 15.32 -11.78 -15.78
CA PHE A 90 16.74 -12.02 -15.56
C PHE A 90 17.44 -10.81 -14.96
N ASP A 91 17.17 -9.62 -15.48
CA ASP A 91 17.78 -8.38 -14.96
C ASP A 91 17.35 -8.08 -13.51
N THR A 92 16.08 -8.29 -13.19
CA THR A 92 15.55 -8.04 -11.83
C THR A 92 15.99 -9.11 -10.83
N SER A 93 16.11 -10.39 -11.22
CA SER A 93 16.51 -11.48 -10.33
C SER A 93 17.96 -11.39 -9.83
N MET A 94 18.78 -10.56 -10.47
CA MET A 94 20.17 -10.33 -10.06
C MET A 94 20.34 -9.17 -9.06
N LYS A 95 19.26 -8.51 -8.65
CA LYS A 95 19.32 -7.36 -7.75
C LYS A 95 19.16 -7.81 -6.30
N PHE A 96 20.25 -7.77 -5.55
CA PHE A 96 20.27 -8.00 -4.08
C PHE A 96 19.94 -6.73 -3.27
N GLU A 97 19.61 -5.66 -3.95
CA GLU A 97 19.12 -4.38 -3.42
C GLU A 97 17.72 -4.10 -3.98
N LEU A 98 17.02 -3.18 -3.36
CA LEU A 98 15.71 -2.74 -3.87
C LEU A 98 15.90 -2.06 -5.22
N TYR A 99 15.11 -2.49 -6.19
CA TYR A 99 15.11 -1.92 -7.53
C TYR A 99 13.72 -1.35 -7.83
N ASP A 100 13.66 -0.05 -8.04
CA ASP A 100 12.43 0.64 -8.46
C ASP A 100 12.20 0.40 -9.97
N LEU A 101 11.03 -0.12 -10.31
CA LEU A 101 10.64 -0.30 -11.70
C LEU A 101 10.05 1.02 -12.23
N ILE A 102 10.82 1.71 -13.04
CA ILE A 102 10.42 2.96 -13.69
C ILE A 102 10.27 2.69 -15.19
N ASP A 103 9.20 3.21 -15.79
CA ASP A 103 8.96 3.20 -17.25
C ASP A 103 9.05 1.82 -17.91
N THR A 104 8.55 0.79 -17.23
CA THR A 104 8.43 -0.56 -17.79
C THR A 104 7.00 -0.85 -18.22
N ASP A 105 6.81 -1.81 -19.13
CA ASP A 105 5.48 -2.29 -19.50
C ASP A 105 4.69 -2.81 -18.28
N VAL A 106 5.38 -3.43 -17.32
CA VAL A 106 4.79 -3.89 -16.06
C VAL A 106 4.19 -2.75 -15.26
N VAL A 107 4.89 -1.62 -15.16
CA VAL A 107 4.39 -0.44 -14.45
C VAL A 107 3.17 0.13 -15.16
N ALA A 108 3.16 0.17 -16.49
CA ALA A 108 2.02 0.63 -17.27
C ALA A 108 0.80 -0.29 -17.10
N ASP A 109 1.00 -1.60 -17.20
CA ASP A 109 -0.05 -2.60 -17.05
C ASP A 109 -0.62 -2.58 -15.61
N PHE A 110 0.25 -2.50 -14.60
CA PHE A 110 -0.18 -2.38 -13.20
C PHE A 110 -0.97 -1.11 -12.95
N LYS A 111 -0.50 0.03 -13.47
CA LYS A 111 -1.19 1.31 -13.35
C LYS A 111 -2.63 1.22 -13.87
N ASP A 112 -2.80 0.63 -15.06
CA ASP A 112 -4.11 0.51 -15.68
C ASP A 112 -5.01 -0.48 -14.92
N ALA A 113 -4.48 -1.64 -14.51
CA ALA A 113 -5.22 -2.66 -13.77
C ALA A 113 -5.59 -2.22 -12.35
N ALA A 114 -4.67 -1.61 -11.61
CA ALA A 114 -4.88 -1.08 -10.27
C ALA A 114 -5.60 0.28 -10.26
N LYS A 115 -5.84 0.88 -11.44
CA LYS A 115 -6.49 2.19 -11.63
C LYS A 115 -5.75 3.32 -10.90
N LEU A 116 -4.44 3.36 -11.07
CA LEU A 116 -3.63 4.43 -10.50
C LEU A 116 -3.80 5.72 -11.31
N ASP A 117 -3.94 6.84 -10.61
CA ASP A 117 -3.89 8.16 -11.22
C ASP A 117 -2.46 8.49 -11.68
N ARG A 118 -1.46 7.99 -10.93
CA ARG A 118 -0.04 8.08 -11.24
C ARG A 118 0.69 6.79 -10.89
N ASN A 119 1.87 6.61 -11.48
CA ASN A 119 2.69 5.41 -11.34
C ASN A 119 3.96 5.64 -10.51
N THR A 120 3.98 6.61 -9.63
CA THR A 120 5.11 6.81 -8.72
C THR A 120 4.73 7.65 -7.50
N LEU A 121 5.23 7.27 -6.33
CA LEU A 121 5.14 8.02 -5.08
C LEU A 121 6.35 8.95 -4.89
N VAL A 122 7.53 8.51 -5.30
CA VAL A 122 8.81 9.15 -4.97
C VAL A 122 8.99 10.46 -5.73
N TYR A 123 8.74 10.46 -7.03
CA TYR A 123 9.01 11.63 -7.88
C TYR A 123 7.81 12.58 -8.05
N ASN A 124 6.61 12.08 -7.83
CA ASN A 124 5.39 12.87 -7.97
C ASN A 124 4.50 12.62 -6.78
N ASN A 125 4.97 13.01 -5.64
CA ASN A 125 4.28 12.93 -4.37
C ASN A 125 2.77 12.95 -4.53
N VAL A 126 2.07 12.09 -3.81
CA VAL A 126 0.63 12.26 -3.52
C VAL A 126 0.31 13.73 -3.26
N ILE A 127 1.26 14.47 -2.71
CA ILE A 127 1.26 15.90 -2.45
C ILE A 127 1.10 16.74 -3.72
N TYR A 128 1.63 16.33 -4.88
CA TYR A 128 1.43 17.11 -6.10
C TYR A 128 -0.01 17.05 -6.61
N ASP A 129 -0.69 15.93 -6.39
CA ASP A 129 -2.07 15.76 -6.84
C ASP A 129 -3.09 16.41 -5.92
N TYR A 130 -2.77 16.65 -4.65
CA TYR A 130 -3.68 17.43 -3.81
C TYR A 130 -3.86 18.87 -4.30
N LYS A 131 -2.84 19.47 -4.92
CA LYS A 131 -2.94 20.83 -5.48
C LYS A 131 -3.88 20.93 -6.68
N TYR A 132 -4.13 19.84 -7.37
CA TYR A 132 -4.93 19.80 -8.59
C TYR A 132 -6.24 19.04 -8.44
N ASN A 133 -6.31 18.07 -7.53
CA ASN A 133 -7.45 17.18 -7.32
C ASN A 133 -7.93 17.18 -5.85
N LEU A 134 -8.06 18.38 -5.27
CA LEU A 134 -8.38 18.57 -3.84
C LEU A 134 -9.64 17.83 -3.39
N ASN A 135 -10.65 17.80 -4.25
CA ASN A 135 -11.98 17.25 -3.94
C ASN A 135 -12.21 15.86 -4.53
N LYS A 136 -11.13 15.15 -4.90
CA LYS A 136 -11.24 13.81 -5.50
C LYS A 136 -10.44 12.80 -4.71
N THR A 137 -10.89 11.56 -4.79
CA THR A 137 -10.06 10.40 -4.44
C THR A 137 -8.93 10.29 -5.47
N VAL A 138 -7.71 10.10 -5.00
CA VAL A 138 -6.51 9.93 -5.81
C VAL A 138 -5.79 8.67 -5.34
N LYS A 139 -5.40 7.81 -6.28
CA LYS A 139 -4.62 6.59 -6.02
C LYS A 139 -3.32 6.63 -6.80
N VAL A 140 -2.22 6.40 -6.11
CA VAL A 140 -0.88 6.33 -6.68
C VAL A 140 -0.17 5.08 -6.22
N GLY A 141 0.92 4.69 -6.88
CA GLY A 141 1.69 3.53 -6.46
C GLY A 141 2.98 3.36 -7.25
N ASP A 142 3.85 2.51 -6.70
CA ASP A 142 5.13 2.09 -7.27
C ASP A 142 5.27 0.58 -7.23
N ILE A 143 6.13 0.04 -8.08
CA ILE A 143 6.55 -1.35 -8.03
C ILE A 143 8.06 -1.42 -7.82
N PHE A 144 8.45 -2.21 -6.84
CA PHE A 144 9.84 -2.56 -6.57
C PHE A 144 10.09 -4.03 -6.90
N ALA A 145 11.33 -4.35 -7.17
CA ALA A 145 11.78 -5.73 -7.32
C ALA A 145 12.99 -5.98 -6.42
N VAL A 146 13.06 -7.16 -5.85
CA VAL A 146 14.18 -7.62 -5.03
C VAL A 146 14.35 -9.12 -5.19
N ASP A 147 15.60 -9.61 -5.14
CA ASP A 147 15.86 -11.04 -5.12
C ASP A 147 15.11 -11.72 -3.97
N ALA A 148 14.47 -12.85 -4.22
CA ALA A 148 13.64 -13.53 -3.23
C ALA A 148 14.41 -14.10 -2.03
N THR A 149 15.72 -14.18 -2.09
CA THR A 149 16.57 -14.53 -0.94
C THR A 149 16.75 -13.39 0.06
N VAL A 150 16.39 -12.18 -0.34
CA VAL A 150 16.39 -11.01 0.57
C VAL A 150 15.20 -11.12 1.52
N ASP A 151 15.48 -10.97 2.80
CA ASP A 151 14.45 -10.93 3.83
C ASP A 151 13.46 -9.78 3.59
N MET A 152 12.14 -10.06 3.66
CA MET A 152 11.11 -9.05 3.40
C MET A 152 11.13 -7.90 4.40
N SER A 153 11.54 -8.12 5.64
CA SER A 153 11.69 -7.03 6.60
C SER A 153 12.77 -6.05 6.18
N LYS A 154 13.84 -6.54 5.57
CA LYS A 154 14.90 -5.71 4.99
C LYS A 154 14.41 -4.93 3.77
N ALA A 155 13.64 -5.58 2.89
CA ALA A 155 13.06 -4.92 1.73
C ALA A 155 12.09 -3.80 2.16
N ILE A 156 11.24 -4.05 3.16
CA ILE A 156 10.35 -3.04 3.75
C ILE A 156 11.14 -1.86 4.33
N ASN A 157 12.24 -2.11 5.04
CA ASN A 157 13.08 -1.03 5.56
C ASN A 157 13.70 -0.17 4.45
N TRP A 158 14.04 -0.75 3.32
CA TRP A 158 14.49 0.02 2.15
C TRP A 158 13.35 0.88 1.57
N ILE A 159 12.14 0.32 1.46
CA ILE A 159 10.94 1.06 1.03
C ILE A 159 10.65 2.22 1.98
N VAL A 160 10.80 2.01 3.31
CA VAL A 160 10.67 3.08 4.31
C VAL A 160 11.67 4.20 4.03
N ALA A 161 12.92 3.88 3.78
CA ALA A 161 13.95 4.89 3.51
C ALA A 161 13.65 5.72 2.24
N GLU A 162 12.99 5.11 1.24
CA GLU A 162 12.55 5.83 0.03
C GLU A 162 11.31 6.72 0.29
N TYR A 163 10.47 6.35 1.23
CA TYR A 163 9.14 6.97 1.41
C TYR A 163 8.98 7.82 2.66
N GLU A 164 9.90 7.77 3.63
CA GLU A 164 9.72 8.45 4.93
C GLU A 164 9.42 9.93 4.78
N ASP A 165 10.13 10.63 3.89
CA ASP A 165 9.90 12.05 3.63
C ASP A 165 8.54 12.30 2.96
N ALA A 166 8.17 11.44 1.98
CA ALA A 166 6.89 11.56 1.30
C ALA A 166 5.70 11.33 2.25
N PHE A 167 5.83 10.38 3.18
CA PHE A 167 4.81 10.17 4.21
C PHE A 167 4.79 11.27 5.27
N ALA A 168 5.95 11.84 5.63
CA ALA A 168 6.02 12.97 6.56
C ALA A 168 5.33 14.23 6.02
N ASP A 169 5.33 14.37 4.71
CA ASP A 169 4.80 15.52 3.97
C ASP A 169 3.32 15.38 3.56
N LEU A 170 2.64 14.29 3.91
CA LEU A 170 1.21 14.13 3.65
C LEU A 170 0.40 15.19 4.42
N GLU A 171 -0.61 15.74 3.77
CA GLU A 171 -1.48 16.75 4.34
C GLU A 171 -2.76 16.14 4.93
N LYS A 172 -3.00 16.37 6.21
CA LYS A 172 -4.24 15.96 6.87
C LYS A 172 -5.45 16.78 6.41
N SER A 173 -5.20 18.05 6.10
CA SER A 173 -6.24 18.99 5.70
C SER A 173 -5.65 20.11 4.86
N VAL A 174 -6.36 20.52 3.82
CA VAL A 174 -5.97 21.64 2.97
C VAL A 174 -7.07 22.69 2.93
N THR A 175 -6.69 23.93 3.14
CA THR A 175 -7.60 25.09 3.03
C THR A 175 -7.26 25.90 1.78
N VAL A 176 -8.23 26.10 0.91
CA VAL A 176 -8.12 26.95 -0.28
C VAL A 176 -9.21 28.01 -0.29
N GLN A 177 -9.06 29.02 -1.13
CA GLN A 177 -10.12 29.97 -1.42
C GLN A 177 -10.67 29.75 -2.82
N ASP A 178 -11.98 29.76 -2.96
CA ASP A 178 -12.63 29.76 -4.26
C ASP A 178 -12.52 31.13 -4.95
N ASN A 179 -12.99 31.22 -6.18
CA ASN A 179 -12.96 32.46 -6.97
C ASN A 179 -13.81 33.61 -6.37
N GLN A 180 -14.60 33.33 -5.33
CA GLN A 180 -15.43 34.28 -4.61
C GLN A 180 -14.81 34.67 -3.24
N GLY A 181 -13.63 34.14 -2.93
CA GLY A 181 -12.94 34.36 -1.66
C GLY A 181 -13.47 33.51 -0.49
N LYS A 182 -14.37 32.56 -0.76
CA LYS A 182 -14.87 31.64 0.26
C LYS A 182 -13.81 30.58 0.56
N LYS A 183 -13.55 30.35 1.85
CA LYS A 183 -12.68 29.26 2.31
C LYS A 183 -13.36 27.90 2.11
N LEU A 184 -12.66 26.99 1.45
CA LEU A 184 -12.99 25.60 1.31
C LEU A 184 -11.93 24.79 2.06
N VAL A 185 -12.38 23.83 2.86
CA VAL A 185 -11.50 22.92 3.62
C VAL A 185 -11.75 21.52 3.11
N TYR A 186 -10.68 20.80 2.80
CA TYR A 186 -10.70 19.41 2.43
C TYR A 186 -9.88 18.61 3.45
N ASP A 187 -10.54 17.71 4.14
CA ASP A 187 -9.91 16.78 5.07
C ASP A 187 -9.66 15.45 4.35
N TYR A 188 -8.55 14.79 4.67
CA TYR A 188 -8.11 13.60 3.96
C TYR A 188 -7.87 12.42 4.89
N ASN A 189 -8.22 11.23 4.39
CA ASN A 189 -7.73 9.95 4.91
C ASN A 189 -6.90 9.25 3.83
N TYR A 190 -5.95 8.44 4.27
CA TYR A 190 -5.06 7.67 3.41
C TYR A 190 -5.17 6.19 3.74
N THR A 191 -5.20 5.37 2.70
CA THR A 191 -5.08 3.91 2.82
C THR A 191 -3.86 3.47 2.04
N VAL A 192 -2.96 2.76 2.70
CA VAL A 192 -1.72 2.23 2.13
C VAL A 192 -1.84 0.72 2.04
N SER A 193 -1.51 0.16 0.87
CA SER A 193 -1.47 -1.27 0.63
C SER A 193 -0.11 -1.70 0.10
N VAL A 194 0.37 -2.84 0.56
CA VAL A 194 1.56 -3.52 0.05
C VAL A 194 1.15 -4.88 -0.49
N SER A 195 1.41 -5.12 -1.77
CA SER A 195 1.19 -6.40 -2.43
C SER A 195 2.51 -7.01 -2.83
N VAL A 196 2.71 -8.30 -2.57
CA VAL A 196 3.94 -9.01 -2.93
C VAL A 196 3.60 -10.20 -3.79
N VAL A 197 4.30 -10.32 -4.92
CA VAL A 197 4.19 -11.47 -5.85
C VAL A 197 5.58 -12.00 -6.14
N ASN A 198 5.76 -13.30 -5.91
CA ASN A 198 7.01 -13.99 -6.23
C ASN A 198 6.93 -14.57 -7.64
N VAL A 199 7.89 -14.22 -8.50
CA VAL A 199 7.98 -14.74 -9.86
C VAL A 199 9.25 -15.56 -10.00
N PRO A 200 9.15 -16.88 -10.31
CA PRO A 200 10.30 -17.72 -10.57
C PRO A 200 11.06 -17.25 -11.79
N THR A 201 12.38 -17.20 -11.70
CA THR A 201 13.24 -16.96 -12.86
C THR A 201 13.20 -18.20 -13.76
N PRO A 202 12.97 -18.07 -15.06
CA PRO A 202 13.03 -19.21 -15.97
C PRO A 202 14.41 -19.86 -15.91
N ASP A 203 14.45 -21.21 -15.92
CA ASP A 203 15.69 -22.00 -15.95
C ASP A 203 16.58 -21.58 -17.13
N ILE A 204 17.52 -20.72 -16.87
CA ILE A 204 18.62 -20.38 -17.78
C ILE A 204 19.88 -20.90 -17.11
N THR A 205 20.24 -22.11 -17.38
CA THR A 205 21.50 -22.85 -17.17
C THR A 205 22.44 -22.48 -16.02
N ILE A 206 22.35 -21.29 -15.40
CA ILE A 206 23.26 -20.81 -14.36
C ILE A 206 22.53 -20.14 -13.18
N TYR A 207 21.28 -19.72 -13.33
CA TYR A 207 20.50 -19.06 -12.30
C TYR A 207 19.17 -19.74 -12.09
N THR A 208 19.04 -20.41 -10.96
CA THR A 208 17.77 -20.84 -10.39
C THR A 208 17.45 -19.86 -9.26
N GLY A 209 16.41 -19.07 -9.41
CA GLY A 209 16.04 -18.08 -8.40
C GLY A 209 14.62 -17.59 -8.61
N SER A 210 14.22 -16.64 -7.84
CA SER A 210 12.96 -15.93 -8.02
C SER A 210 13.11 -14.48 -7.57
N THR A 211 12.21 -13.64 -8.04
CA THR A 211 12.15 -12.22 -7.70
C THR A 211 10.86 -11.94 -6.96
N ASN A 212 10.94 -11.24 -5.85
CA ASN A 212 9.77 -10.65 -5.20
C ASN A 212 9.51 -9.28 -5.82
N PHE A 213 8.34 -9.14 -6.45
CA PHE A 213 7.81 -7.86 -6.88
C PHE A 213 6.90 -7.32 -5.78
N ILE A 214 7.12 -6.07 -5.41
CA ILE A 214 6.47 -5.41 -4.28
C ILE A 214 5.78 -4.17 -4.81
N ALA A 215 4.45 -4.16 -4.87
CA ALA A 215 3.69 -2.96 -5.20
C ALA A 215 3.27 -2.26 -3.90
N VAL A 216 3.51 -0.96 -3.84
CA VAL A 216 3.01 -0.08 -2.78
C VAL A 216 2.02 0.88 -3.40
N THR A 217 0.80 0.92 -2.89
CA THR A 217 -0.23 1.88 -3.33
C THR A 217 -0.67 2.76 -2.18
N VAL A 218 -0.97 4.01 -2.48
CA VAL A 218 -1.55 4.97 -1.53
C VAL A 218 -2.81 5.56 -2.16
N THR A 219 -3.91 5.43 -1.45
CA THR A 219 -5.20 6.03 -1.82
C THR A 219 -5.52 7.15 -0.85
N ARG A 220 -5.62 8.38 -1.36
CA ARG A 220 -6.13 9.54 -0.62
C ARG A 220 -7.62 9.68 -0.88
N THR A 221 -8.43 9.73 0.16
CA THR A 221 -9.89 9.99 0.11
C THR A 221 -10.22 11.30 0.80
N VAL A 222 -11.19 12.03 0.24
CA VAL A 222 -11.75 13.24 0.86
C VAL A 222 -12.84 12.82 1.85
N VAL A 223 -12.84 13.40 3.06
CA VAL A 223 -13.75 13.06 4.17
C VAL A 223 -14.81 14.13 4.37
#